data_cb062bd53f52c2808c81f962c8f30df9
#
_entry.id   cb062bd53f52c2808c81f962c8f30df9
#
_cell.length_a   1.000
_cell.length_b   1.000
_cell.length_c   1.000
_cell.angle_alpha   90.00
_cell.angle_beta   90.00
_cell.angle_gamma   90.00
#
_symmetry.space_group_name_H-M   'P 1'
#
loop_
_entity.id
_entity.type
_entity.pdbx_description
1 polymer ?
#
loop_
_entity_poly.entity_id
_entity_poly.type
_entity_poly.pdbx_seq_one_letter_code
_entity_poly.pdbx_strand_id
1 'polypeptide(L)'
;MNFEEIFSSIFGKYGKYFTSRLSLIIPAMMRCSSCNLSSITCALAYFTKQNFKANENRVYRFFASKNFLIEDSMWRCYLKLIFKLLKEQKYIREDKQIQINIDFTTIKDNFLILYASIPFFGRSVPVYFTIRRYPKRKNQNSQTKMELAFIKGLKHVLSKKYSYLIVADRGFGNQRFTKLCLDNGFDYLIRIKGNLLIKFNDKKALKIDKLENIQANKNGCKKFKDLFINAWERKQTIFIISK
;
A
#
# COMPACT_ATOMS: atom_id res chain seq x y z
N MET A 1 23.03 -8.36 13.56
CA MET A 1 22.60 -7.10 12.91
C MET A 1 22.38 -6.06 14.01
N ASN A 2 23.10 -4.94 13.95
CA ASN A 2 22.96 -3.86 14.93
C ASN A 2 21.82 -2.92 14.49
N PHE A 3 20.65 -3.04 15.13
CA PHE A 3 19.49 -2.22 14.84
C PHE A 3 19.73 -0.72 15.07
N GLU A 4 20.54 -0.37 16.05
CA GLU A 4 20.84 1.04 16.34
C GLU A 4 21.60 1.70 15.19
N GLU A 5 22.59 1.05 14.62
CA GLU A 5 23.33 1.55 13.45
C GLU A 5 22.40 1.71 12.23
N ILE A 6 21.55 0.71 11.96
CA ILE A 6 20.60 0.76 10.85
C ILE A 6 19.63 1.93 11.03
N PHE A 7 19.01 2.05 12.20
CA PHE A 7 18.03 3.11 12.42
C PHE A 7 18.70 4.49 12.48
N SER A 8 19.92 4.59 13.01
CA SER A 8 20.67 5.85 13.01
C SER A 8 21.06 6.30 11.61
N SER A 9 21.43 5.39 10.73
CA SER A 9 21.76 5.72 9.33
C SER A 9 20.54 6.23 8.53
N ILE A 10 19.33 5.77 8.89
CA ILE A 10 18.10 6.07 8.14
C ILE A 10 17.31 7.22 8.78
N PHE A 11 17.19 7.19 10.08
CA PHE A 11 16.34 8.11 10.86
C PHE A 11 17.15 9.07 11.74
N GLY A 12 18.47 9.15 11.56
CA GLY A 12 19.36 9.98 12.41
C GLY A 12 18.97 11.46 12.48
N LYS A 13 18.34 11.99 11.41
CA LYS A 13 17.83 13.37 11.37
C LYS A 13 16.71 13.65 12.40
N TYR A 14 16.04 12.61 12.91
CA TYR A 14 15.02 12.73 13.96
C TYR A 14 15.60 12.73 15.37
N GLY A 15 16.95 12.67 15.48
CA GLY A 15 17.70 12.74 16.72
C GLY A 15 17.99 11.37 17.36
N LYS A 16 19.08 11.34 18.14
CA LYS A 16 19.59 10.14 18.80
C LYS A 16 18.56 9.49 19.72
N TYR A 17 17.75 10.28 20.40
CA TYR A 17 16.71 9.77 21.29
C TYR A 17 15.66 8.94 20.52
N PHE A 18 15.21 9.42 19.36
CA PHE A 18 14.23 8.73 18.53
C PHE A 18 14.80 7.41 17.99
N THR A 19 15.99 7.44 17.42
CA THR A 19 16.63 6.24 16.84
C THR A 19 16.94 5.18 17.88
N SER A 20 17.44 5.57 19.06
CA SER A 20 17.67 4.66 20.18
C SER A 20 16.38 4.01 20.71
N ARG A 21 15.24 4.71 20.65
CA ARG A 21 13.95 4.12 21.03
C ARG A 21 13.42 3.17 19.97
N LEU A 22 13.57 3.50 18.68
CA LEU A 22 13.23 2.59 17.59
C LEU A 22 14.02 1.29 17.67
N SER A 23 15.33 1.36 17.94
CA SER A 23 16.20 0.19 18.02
C SER A 23 15.87 -0.76 19.17
N LEU A 24 15.10 -0.31 20.15
CA LEU A 24 14.57 -1.14 21.24
C LEU A 24 13.15 -1.63 20.96
N ILE A 25 12.27 -0.73 20.50
CA ILE A 25 10.84 -1.03 20.35
C ILE A 25 10.58 -1.97 19.18
N ILE A 26 11.23 -1.77 18.02
CA ILE A 26 11.02 -2.63 16.86
C ILE A 26 11.44 -4.09 17.12
N PRO A 27 12.62 -4.40 17.67
CA PRO A 27 12.95 -5.77 18.05
C PRO A 27 12.00 -6.37 19.11
N ALA A 28 11.51 -5.56 20.06
CA ALA A 28 10.52 -6.01 21.02
C ALA A 28 9.19 -6.39 20.35
N MET A 29 8.70 -5.59 19.39
CA MET A 29 7.53 -5.91 18.57
C MET A 29 7.75 -7.20 17.76
N MET A 30 8.91 -7.36 17.14
CA MET A 30 9.25 -8.58 16.40
C MET A 30 9.26 -9.79 17.31
N ARG A 31 9.82 -9.68 18.53
CA ARG A 31 9.89 -10.77 19.50
C ARG A 31 8.52 -11.20 20.00
N CYS A 32 7.63 -10.27 20.34
CA CYS A 32 6.28 -10.60 20.81
C CYS A 32 5.27 -10.83 19.67
N SER A 33 5.67 -10.65 18.42
CA SER A 33 4.78 -10.74 17.24
C SER A 33 3.46 -9.98 17.40
N SER A 34 3.50 -8.85 18.12
CA SER A 34 2.32 -8.08 18.51
C SER A 34 2.60 -6.58 18.49
N CYS A 35 1.56 -5.79 18.16
CA CYS A 35 1.53 -4.33 18.32
C CYS A 35 0.81 -3.88 19.60
N ASN A 36 0.45 -4.82 20.49
CA ASN A 36 -0.16 -4.50 21.79
C ASN A 36 0.89 -3.89 22.72
N LEU A 37 0.57 -2.74 23.33
CA LEU A 37 1.51 -2.01 24.20
C LEU A 37 2.00 -2.85 25.38
N SER A 38 1.13 -3.63 26.01
CA SER A 38 1.51 -4.50 27.12
C SER A 38 2.48 -5.60 26.67
N SER A 39 2.22 -6.23 25.52
CA SER A 39 3.12 -7.26 24.96
C SER A 39 4.48 -6.68 24.59
N ILE A 40 4.53 -5.50 23.99
CA ILE A 40 5.78 -4.79 23.68
C ILE A 40 6.52 -4.45 24.97
N THR A 41 5.81 -3.98 25.99
CA THR A 41 6.39 -3.65 27.30
C THR A 41 7.05 -4.86 27.95
N CYS A 42 6.37 -6.00 27.96
CA CYS A 42 6.93 -7.26 28.46
C CYS A 42 8.17 -7.68 27.66
N ALA A 43 8.12 -7.61 26.33
CA ALA A 43 9.25 -7.97 25.48
C ALA A 43 10.46 -7.03 25.67
N LEU A 44 10.22 -5.75 25.98
CA LEU A 44 11.27 -4.77 26.28
C LEU A 44 12.07 -5.12 27.55
N ALA A 45 11.45 -5.74 28.56
CA ALA A 45 12.15 -6.16 29.77
C ALA A 45 13.34 -7.07 29.45
N TYR A 46 13.21 -7.89 28.41
CA TYR A 46 14.29 -8.74 27.93
C TYR A 46 15.52 -7.98 27.41
N PHE A 47 15.29 -6.83 26.76
CA PHE A 47 16.38 -6.02 26.17
C PHE A 47 16.95 -5.00 27.14
N THR A 48 16.16 -4.51 28.10
CA THR A 48 16.52 -3.35 28.92
C THR A 48 16.87 -3.70 30.36
N LYS A 49 16.57 -4.91 30.82
CA LYS A 49 16.69 -5.34 32.23
C LYS A 49 15.95 -4.43 33.22
N GLN A 50 14.97 -3.66 32.76
CA GLN A 50 14.16 -2.75 33.58
C GLN A 50 12.80 -3.37 33.91
N ASN A 51 12.19 -2.88 34.98
CA ASN A 51 10.85 -3.34 35.39
C ASN A 51 9.77 -2.96 34.36
N PHE A 52 8.61 -3.60 34.49
CA PHE A 52 7.48 -3.39 33.57
C PHE A 52 7.07 -1.92 33.49
N LYS A 53 6.93 -1.22 34.64
CA LYS A 53 6.44 0.16 34.69
C LYS A 53 7.39 1.15 33.98
N ALA A 54 8.69 0.97 34.14
CA ALA A 54 9.69 1.78 33.44
C ALA A 54 9.61 1.59 31.91
N ASN A 55 9.43 0.34 31.46
CA ASN A 55 9.28 0.02 30.04
C ASN A 55 7.95 0.50 29.48
N GLU A 56 6.85 0.35 30.24
CA GLU A 56 5.53 0.89 29.86
C GLU A 56 5.60 2.41 29.62
N ASN A 57 6.17 3.16 30.55
CA ASN A 57 6.38 4.61 30.42
C ASN A 57 7.25 4.94 29.19
N ARG A 58 8.26 4.14 28.88
CA ARG A 58 9.13 4.31 27.72
C ARG A 58 8.36 4.13 26.42
N VAL A 59 7.56 3.09 26.29
CA VAL A 59 6.72 2.81 25.12
C VAL A 59 5.67 3.91 24.94
N TYR A 60 4.98 4.24 26.02
CA TYR A 60 3.95 5.29 25.98
C TYR A 60 4.51 6.65 25.53
N ARG A 61 5.61 7.11 26.15
CA ARG A 61 6.27 8.36 25.77
C ARG A 61 6.78 8.36 24.34
N PHE A 62 7.22 7.22 23.83
CA PHE A 62 7.65 7.11 22.44
C PHE A 62 6.48 7.34 21.49
N PHE A 63 5.36 6.63 21.65
CA PHE A 63 4.19 6.76 20.78
C PHE A 63 3.44 8.09 20.97
N ALA A 64 3.50 8.70 22.16
CA ALA A 64 2.92 10.01 22.44
C ALA A 64 3.82 11.19 21.98
N SER A 65 5.05 10.94 21.55
CA SER A 65 5.96 12.00 21.13
C SER A 65 5.52 12.63 19.81
N LYS A 66 5.69 13.95 19.68
CA LYS A 66 5.41 14.68 18.43
C LYS A 66 6.27 14.18 17.26
N ASN A 67 7.44 13.61 17.54
CA ASN A 67 8.34 13.04 16.53
C ASN A 67 7.82 11.73 15.93
N PHE A 68 6.78 11.13 16.51
CA PHE A 68 6.11 9.96 15.94
C PHE A 68 5.04 10.32 14.91
N LEU A 69 4.87 11.59 14.60
CA LEU A 69 4.01 12.00 13.48
C LEU A 69 4.65 11.50 12.19
N ILE A 70 3.86 10.69 11.45
CA ILE A 70 4.29 10.14 10.15
C ILE A 70 4.26 11.28 9.14
N GLU A 71 5.38 11.98 9.02
CA GLU A 71 5.60 12.98 7.98
C GLU A 71 6.08 12.32 6.69
N ASP A 72 5.85 12.95 5.54
CA ASP A 72 6.35 12.49 4.24
C ASP A 72 7.86 12.21 4.24
N SER A 73 8.61 12.96 5.03
CA SER A 73 10.05 12.78 5.19
C SER A 73 10.41 11.45 5.87
N MET A 74 9.61 10.96 6.80
CA MET A 74 9.78 9.64 7.45
C MET A 74 9.48 8.51 6.48
N TRP A 75 8.41 8.62 5.69
CA TRP A 75 8.11 7.69 4.62
C TRP A 75 9.26 7.55 3.64
N ARG A 76 9.86 8.66 3.22
CA ARG A 76 10.99 8.64 2.29
C ARG A 76 12.22 7.93 2.88
N CYS A 77 12.50 8.12 4.17
CA CYS A 77 13.59 7.41 4.84
C CYS A 77 13.31 5.89 4.91
N TYR A 78 12.10 5.52 5.34
CA TYR A 78 11.65 4.14 5.37
C TYR A 78 11.71 3.49 3.99
N LEU A 79 11.19 4.15 2.95
CA LEU A 79 11.18 3.63 1.60
C LEU A 79 12.60 3.47 1.02
N LYS A 80 13.53 4.40 1.31
CA LYS A 80 14.93 4.22 0.93
C LYS A 80 15.50 2.91 1.47
N LEU A 81 15.22 2.58 2.73
CA LEU A 81 15.63 1.29 3.32
C LEU A 81 14.97 0.12 2.60
N ILE A 82 13.65 0.15 2.46
CA ILE A 82 12.90 -0.94 1.80
C ILE A 82 13.39 -1.16 0.37
N PHE A 83 13.52 -0.11 -0.43
CA PHE A 83 14.02 -0.25 -1.80
C PHE A 83 15.47 -0.75 -1.86
N LYS A 84 16.33 -0.33 -0.92
CA LYS A 84 17.69 -0.86 -0.80
C LYS A 84 17.65 -2.37 -0.55
N LEU A 85 16.90 -2.83 0.46
CA LEU A 85 16.78 -4.25 0.79
C LEU A 85 16.19 -5.07 -0.37
N LEU A 86 15.13 -4.58 -1.02
CA LEU A 86 14.51 -5.25 -2.16
C LEU A 86 15.46 -5.35 -3.36
N LYS A 87 16.33 -4.35 -3.57
CA LYS A 87 17.35 -4.37 -4.61
C LYS A 87 18.47 -5.36 -4.28
N GLU A 88 18.97 -5.37 -3.04
CA GLU A 88 19.98 -6.35 -2.57
C GLU A 88 19.49 -7.79 -2.72
N GLN A 89 18.20 -8.04 -2.50
CA GLN A 89 17.56 -9.34 -2.71
C GLN A 89 17.20 -9.60 -4.18
N LYS A 90 17.61 -8.74 -5.13
CA LYS A 90 17.30 -8.83 -6.57
C LYS A 90 15.79 -8.91 -6.89
N TYR A 91 14.94 -8.49 -5.94
CA TYR A 91 13.49 -8.51 -6.08
C TYR A 91 12.96 -7.39 -6.98
N ILE A 92 13.56 -6.20 -6.90
CA ILE A 92 13.26 -5.08 -7.77
C ILE A 92 14.42 -4.80 -8.73
N ARG A 93 14.07 -4.44 -9.95
CA ARG A 93 15.00 -4.08 -11.02
C ARG A 93 14.51 -2.80 -11.69
N GLU A 94 15.44 -2.00 -12.21
CA GLU A 94 15.11 -0.72 -12.88
C GLU A 94 14.41 -0.92 -14.22
N ASP A 95 14.64 -2.07 -14.86
CA ASP A 95 14.04 -2.48 -16.14
C ASP A 95 12.63 -3.11 -15.99
N LYS A 96 12.16 -3.33 -14.76
CA LYS A 96 10.86 -3.94 -14.49
C LYS A 96 9.96 -3.05 -13.66
N GLN A 97 8.68 -3.11 -13.94
CA GLN A 97 7.67 -2.44 -13.12
C GLN A 97 7.60 -3.05 -11.72
N ILE A 98 7.52 -2.18 -10.72
CA ILE A 98 7.28 -2.58 -9.34
C ILE A 98 5.77 -2.64 -9.12
N GLN A 99 5.28 -3.82 -8.75
CA GLN A 99 3.88 -4.01 -8.38
C GLN A 99 3.60 -3.35 -7.03
N ILE A 100 2.53 -2.56 -6.98
CA ILE A 100 1.99 -1.97 -5.75
C ILE A 100 0.53 -2.40 -5.61
N ASN A 101 0.24 -3.17 -4.58
CA ASN A 101 -1.12 -3.56 -4.23
C ASN A 101 -1.77 -2.44 -3.42
N ILE A 102 -2.99 -2.07 -3.80
CA ILE A 102 -3.80 -1.08 -3.07
C ILE A 102 -5.07 -1.74 -2.59
N ASP A 103 -5.40 -1.52 -1.32
CA ASP A 103 -6.62 -2.06 -0.73
C ASP A 103 -7.16 -1.17 0.40
N PHE A 104 -8.45 -1.34 0.70
CA PHE A 104 -9.10 -0.77 1.86
C PHE A 104 -9.22 -1.79 2.99
N THR A 105 -8.96 -1.35 4.20
CA THR A 105 -9.24 -2.14 5.40
C THR A 105 -9.85 -1.27 6.49
N THR A 106 -10.55 -1.88 7.44
CA THR A 106 -11.10 -1.19 8.61
C THR A 106 -10.44 -1.67 9.88
N ILE A 107 -10.28 -0.77 10.85
CA ILE A 107 -9.86 -1.12 12.21
C ILE A 107 -11.02 -0.87 13.15
N LYS A 108 -11.53 -1.94 13.78
CA LYS A 108 -12.61 -1.92 14.78
C LYS A 108 -13.82 -1.07 14.33
N ASP A 109 -14.13 -1.06 13.04
CA ASP A 109 -15.19 -0.27 12.40
C ASP A 109 -15.16 1.24 12.71
N ASN A 110 -14.07 1.71 13.31
CA ASN A 110 -13.89 3.13 13.64
C ASN A 110 -12.99 3.88 12.66
N PHE A 111 -12.12 3.16 11.96
CA PHE A 111 -11.18 3.75 11.01
C PHE A 111 -11.18 2.99 9.70
N LEU A 112 -11.22 3.73 8.61
CA LEU A 112 -10.96 3.23 7.27
C LEU A 112 -9.53 3.58 6.89
N ILE A 113 -8.78 2.57 6.48
CA ILE A 113 -7.41 2.70 6.01
C ILE A 113 -7.37 2.36 4.54
N LEU A 114 -6.78 3.24 3.74
CA LEU A 114 -6.36 2.96 2.38
C LEU A 114 -4.84 2.81 2.40
N TYR A 115 -4.34 1.65 1.99
CA TYR A 115 -2.91 1.36 2.05
C TYR A 115 -2.37 0.84 0.72
N ALA A 116 -1.07 1.08 0.51
CA ALA A 116 -0.29 0.54 -0.59
C ALA A 116 0.81 -0.35 -0.04
N SER A 117 1.07 -1.46 -0.70
CA SER A 117 2.11 -2.41 -0.32
C SER A 117 2.80 -3.03 -1.54
N ILE A 118 4.06 -3.40 -1.38
CA ILE A 118 4.81 -4.21 -2.35
C ILE A 118 4.73 -5.67 -1.90
N PRO A 119 4.27 -6.60 -2.76
CA PRO A 119 4.34 -8.04 -2.46
C PRO A 119 5.80 -8.48 -2.36
N PHE A 120 6.14 -9.28 -1.35
CA PHE A 120 7.50 -9.75 -1.13
C PHE A 120 7.47 -11.10 -0.39
N PHE A 121 7.91 -12.19 -1.05
CA PHE A 121 7.94 -13.56 -0.52
C PHE A 121 6.67 -13.98 0.25
N GLY A 122 5.49 -13.82 -0.38
CA GLY A 122 4.20 -14.16 0.22
C GLY A 122 3.73 -13.22 1.33
N ARG A 123 4.44 -12.11 1.57
CA ARG A 123 4.10 -11.03 2.50
C ARG A 123 3.82 -9.73 1.75
N SER A 124 3.20 -8.79 2.44
CA SER A 124 3.01 -7.43 1.95
C SER A 124 3.84 -6.45 2.76
N VAL A 125 4.75 -5.73 2.07
CA VAL A 125 5.55 -4.68 2.69
C VAL A 125 4.82 -3.36 2.47
N PRO A 126 4.30 -2.70 3.52
CA PRO A 126 3.58 -1.43 3.38
C PRO A 126 4.53 -0.35 2.88
N VAL A 127 4.07 0.47 1.94
CA VAL A 127 4.84 1.59 1.39
C VAL A 127 4.19 2.94 1.62
N TYR A 128 2.88 2.96 1.78
CA TYR A 128 2.13 4.18 2.09
C TYR A 128 0.75 3.84 2.63
N PHE A 129 0.18 4.68 3.49
CA PHE A 129 -1.21 4.57 3.91
C PHE A 129 -1.81 5.92 4.28
N THR A 130 -3.13 6.00 4.24
CA THR A 130 -3.93 7.09 4.81
C THR A 130 -5.04 6.51 5.67
N ILE A 131 -5.39 7.24 6.74
CA ILE A 131 -6.41 6.80 7.69
C ILE A 131 -7.48 7.89 7.81
N ARG A 132 -8.72 7.49 7.90
CA ARG A 132 -9.83 8.38 8.28
C ARG A 132 -10.79 7.68 9.23
N ARG A 133 -11.60 8.46 9.97
CA ARG A 133 -12.69 7.92 10.78
C ARG A 133 -13.78 7.26 9.93
N TYR A 134 -14.35 6.16 10.44
CA TYR A 134 -15.44 5.40 9.85
C TYR A 134 -16.43 5.00 10.96
N PRO A 135 -17.75 4.99 10.79
CA PRO A 135 -18.45 5.39 9.59
C PRO A 135 -18.36 6.88 9.31
N LYS A 136 -18.60 7.24 8.07
CA LYS A 136 -18.49 8.60 7.58
C LYS A 136 -19.57 9.51 8.20
N ARG A 137 -19.19 10.61 8.83
CA ARG A 137 -20.13 11.67 9.22
C ARG A 137 -20.61 12.45 7.98
N LYS A 138 -21.84 13.04 8.03
CA LYS A 138 -22.48 13.72 6.87
C LYS A 138 -21.56 14.71 6.12
N ASN A 139 -20.63 15.37 6.80
CA ASN A 139 -19.74 16.40 6.22
C ASN A 139 -18.31 15.91 5.94
N GLN A 140 -18.03 14.60 6.01
CA GLN A 140 -16.68 14.11 5.75
C GLN A 140 -16.42 13.95 4.25
N ASN A 141 -15.16 14.12 3.86
CA ASN A 141 -14.68 13.94 2.50
C ASN A 141 -15.08 12.58 1.93
N SER A 142 -15.50 12.57 0.66
CA SER A 142 -15.89 11.35 -0.03
C SER A 142 -14.71 10.38 -0.14
N GLN A 143 -14.99 9.08 -0.33
CA GLN A 143 -13.98 8.06 -0.63
C GLN A 143 -13.08 8.51 -1.79
N THR A 144 -13.65 9.13 -2.79
CA THR A 144 -12.96 9.74 -3.93
C THR A 144 -11.89 10.76 -3.55
N LYS A 145 -12.20 11.65 -2.59
CA LYS A 145 -11.20 12.62 -2.13
C LYS A 145 -10.06 11.92 -1.39
N MET A 146 -10.36 10.84 -0.67
CA MET A 146 -9.33 10.01 -0.03
C MET A 146 -8.43 9.33 -1.07
N GLU A 147 -9.02 8.72 -2.10
CA GLU A 147 -8.30 8.09 -3.21
C GLU A 147 -7.39 9.09 -3.94
N LEU A 148 -7.91 10.30 -4.23
CA LEU A 148 -7.14 11.37 -4.88
C LEU A 148 -5.94 11.80 -4.04
N ALA A 149 -6.16 12.08 -2.75
CA ALA A 149 -5.08 12.46 -1.85
C ALA A 149 -4.06 11.34 -1.69
N PHE A 150 -4.52 10.09 -1.60
CA PHE A 150 -3.69 8.90 -1.47
C PHE A 150 -2.77 8.69 -2.67
N ILE A 151 -3.29 8.70 -3.89
CA ILE A 151 -2.47 8.50 -5.11
C ILE A 151 -1.46 9.63 -5.28
N LYS A 152 -1.83 10.89 -4.99
CA LYS A 152 -0.89 12.02 -5.01
C LYS A 152 0.20 11.86 -3.95
N GLY A 153 -0.16 11.49 -2.72
CA GLY A 153 0.80 11.23 -1.65
C GLY A 153 1.73 10.05 -1.98
N LEU A 154 1.18 8.95 -2.49
CA LEU A 154 1.96 7.80 -2.94
C LEU A 154 2.98 8.21 -4.02
N LYS A 155 2.58 8.96 -5.04
CA LYS A 155 3.49 9.51 -6.06
C LYS A 155 4.61 10.36 -5.44
N HIS A 156 4.28 11.16 -4.43
CA HIS A 156 5.24 12.06 -3.79
C HIS A 156 6.31 11.30 -3.00
N VAL A 157 5.96 10.18 -2.36
CA VAL A 157 6.91 9.41 -1.54
C VAL A 157 7.71 8.37 -2.33
N LEU A 158 7.17 7.87 -3.45
CA LEU A 158 7.84 6.90 -4.30
C LEU A 158 8.98 7.52 -5.11
N SER A 159 10.02 6.72 -5.35
CA SER A 159 11.15 7.14 -6.18
C SER A 159 10.76 7.25 -7.65
N LYS A 160 11.14 8.35 -8.30
CA LYS A 160 10.94 8.54 -9.75
C LYS A 160 11.82 7.62 -10.62
N LYS A 161 12.73 6.88 -10.00
CA LYS A 161 13.67 5.98 -10.68
C LYS A 161 13.02 4.73 -11.24
N TYR A 162 11.86 4.35 -10.71
CA TYR A 162 11.17 3.11 -11.05
C TYR A 162 9.82 3.42 -11.70
N SER A 163 9.37 2.50 -12.55
CA SER A 163 7.98 2.46 -13.01
C SER A 163 7.14 1.58 -12.08
N TYR A 164 5.86 1.89 -11.96
CA TYR A 164 4.97 1.24 -10.98
C TYR A 164 3.68 0.77 -11.63
N LEU A 165 3.26 -0.43 -11.26
CA LEU A 165 1.97 -1.02 -11.62
C LEU A 165 1.07 -1.08 -10.39
N ILE A 166 0.01 -0.30 -10.39
CA ILE A 166 -1.03 -0.37 -9.35
C ILE A 166 -1.90 -1.59 -9.58
N VAL A 167 -1.99 -2.46 -8.59
CA VAL A 167 -2.88 -3.62 -8.59
C VAL A 167 -3.94 -3.41 -7.54
N ALA A 168 -5.21 -3.46 -7.92
CA ALA A 168 -6.31 -3.23 -7.01
C ALA A 168 -7.53 -4.11 -7.33
N ASP A 169 -8.41 -4.27 -6.35
CA ASP A 169 -9.63 -5.05 -6.50
C ASP A 169 -10.71 -4.30 -7.31
N ARG A 170 -11.86 -4.96 -7.48
CA ARG A 170 -13.02 -4.43 -8.22
C ARG A 170 -13.64 -3.16 -7.61
N GLY A 171 -13.36 -2.85 -6.35
CA GLY A 171 -13.84 -1.64 -5.69
C GLY A 171 -13.24 -0.37 -6.30
N PHE A 172 -12.04 -0.48 -6.86
CA PHE A 172 -11.35 0.57 -7.60
C PHE A 172 -11.63 0.59 -9.10
N GLY A 173 -12.43 -0.36 -9.61
CA GLY A 173 -12.72 -0.53 -11.05
C GLY A 173 -13.67 0.53 -11.60
N ASN A 174 -13.29 1.80 -11.55
CA ASN A 174 -14.03 2.93 -12.11
C ASN A 174 -13.11 3.86 -12.91
N GLN A 175 -13.69 4.54 -13.91
CA GLN A 175 -12.97 5.43 -14.82
C GLN A 175 -12.13 6.49 -14.10
N ARG A 176 -12.69 7.08 -13.04
CA ARG A 176 -12.03 8.16 -12.32
C ARG A 176 -10.73 7.68 -11.64
N PHE A 177 -10.75 6.51 -11.02
CA PHE A 177 -9.57 5.96 -10.36
C PHE A 177 -8.49 5.57 -11.38
N THR A 178 -8.87 4.94 -12.50
CA THR A 178 -7.93 4.58 -13.56
C THR A 178 -7.31 5.81 -14.22
N LYS A 179 -8.11 6.85 -14.47
CA LYS A 179 -7.61 8.16 -14.95
C LYS A 179 -6.63 8.77 -13.93
N LEU A 180 -6.98 8.75 -12.65
CA LEU A 180 -6.12 9.25 -11.58
C LEU A 180 -4.77 8.53 -11.53
N CYS A 181 -4.73 7.21 -11.70
CA CYS A 181 -3.47 6.45 -11.77
C CYS A 181 -2.62 6.95 -12.95
N LEU A 182 -3.17 6.98 -14.16
CA LEU A 182 -2.46 7.40 -15.37
C LEU A 182 -1.95 8.84 -15.28
N ASP A 183 -2.78 9.78 -14.82
CA ASP A 183 -2.42 11.20 -14.67
C ASP A 183 -1.28 11.40 -13.65
N ASN A 184 -1.07 10.43 -12.76
CA ASN A 184 0.04 10.40 -11.83
C ASN A 184 1.23 9.53 -12.29
N GLY A 185 1.19 8.97 -13.50
CA GLY A 185 2.28 8.20 -14.09
C GLY A 185 2.36 6.76 -13.59
N PHE A 186 1.24 6.21 -13.11
CA PHE A 186 1.11 4.81 -12.73
C PHE A 186 0.36 4.02 -13.80
N ASP A 187 0.88 2.87 -14.18
CA ASP A 187 0.08 1.86 -14.86
C ASP A 187 -0.82 1.14 -13.86
N TYR A 188 -1.85 0.47 -14.33
CA TYR A 188 -2.77 -0.23 -13.45
C TYR A 188 -3.23 -1.59 -13.99
N LEU A 189 -3.49 -2.50 -13.04
CA LEU A 189 -4.17 -3.77 -13.23
C LEU A 189 -5.28 -3.86 -12.19
N ILE A 190 -6.53 -3.64 -12.62
CA ILE A 190 -7.68 -3.57 -11.71
C ILE A 190 -8.71 -4.60 -12.12
N ARG A 191 -9.17 -5.38 -11.14
CA ARG A 191 -10.29 -6.29 -11.36
C ARG A 191 -11.55 -5.46 -11.60
N ILE A 192 -12.30 -5.79 -12.65
CA ILE A 192 -13.55 -5.10 -12.99
C ILE A 192 -14.75 -5.99 -12.78
N LYS A 193 -15.94 -5.39 -12.67
CA LYS A 193 -17.19 -6.13 -12.52
C LYS A 193 -17.63 -6.72 -13.87
N GLY A 194 -18.10 -7.96 -13.88
CA GLY A 194 -18.55 -8.64 -15.10
C GLY A 194 -19.77 -8.01 -15.76
N ASN A 195 -20.60 -7.27 -15.00
CA ASN A 195 -21.78 -6.59 -15.52
C ASN A 195 -21.50 -5.27 -16.27
N LEU A 196 -20.24 -4.85 -16.36
CA LEU A 196 -19.89 -3.65 -17.14
C LEU A 196 -20.05 -3.92 -18.63
N LEU A 197 -20.53 -2.92 -19.35
CA LEU A 197 -20.64 -2.96 -20.80
C LEU A 197 -19.28 -2.62 -21.44
N ILE A 198 -18.91 -3.37 -22.46
CA ILE A 198 -17.74 -3.10 -23.29
C ILE A 198 -18.18 -2.87 -24.73
N LYS A 199 -17.45 -2.00 -25.41
CA LYS A 199 -17.68 -1.71 -26.81
C LYS A 199 -16.39 -1.94 -27.58
N PHE A 200 -16.48 -2.71 -28.67
CA PHE A 200 -15.42 -2.90 -29.66
C PHE A 200 -15.70 -1.94 -30.82
N ASN A 201 -14.96 -0.84 -30.92
CA ASN A 201 -15.16 0.15 -31.98
C ASN A 201 -16.66 0.31 -32.33
N ASP A 202 -17.09 0.01 -33.53
CA ASP A 202 -18.46 0.21 -33.99
C ASP A 202 -19.42 -0.96 -33.72
N LYS A 203 -19.03 -1.95 -32.93
CA LYS A 203 -19.90 -3.10 -32.60
C LYS A 203 -20.83 -2.77 -31.42
N LYS A 204 -21.98 -3.50 -31.35
CA LYS A 204 -22.92 -3.40 -30.21
C LYS A 204 -22.19 -3.64 -28.88
N ALA A 205 -22.55 -2.85 -27.86
CA ALA A 205 -22.01 -3.04 -26.52
C ALA A 205 -22.44 -4.41 -25.96
N LEU A 206 -21.47 -5.12 -25.35
CA LEU A 206 -21.67 -6.43 -24.73
C LEU A 206 -21.31 -6.34 -23.25
N LYS A 207 -21.94 -7.13 -22.40
CA LYS A 207 -21.49 -7.31 -21.02
C LYS A 207 -20.21 -8.15 -21.00
N ILE A 208 -19.31 -7.86 -20.05
CA ILE A 208 -18.01 -8.57 -19.91
C ILE A 208 -18.24 -10.06 -19.64
N ASP A 209 -19.24 -10.42 -18.83
CA ASP A 209 -19.61 -11.81 -18.53
C ASP A 209 -19.98 -12.63 -19.80
N LYS A 210 -20.51 -11.97 -20.83
CA LYS A 210 -20.78 -12.62 -22.12
C LYS A 210 -19.53 -12.87 -22.97
N LEU A 211 -18.40 -12.25 -22.65
CA LEU A 211 -17.11 -12.55 -23.29
C LEU A 211 -16.53 -13.90 -22.84
N GLU A 212 -16.89 -14.38 -21.66
CA GLU A 212 -16.46 -15.69 -21.16
C GLU A 212 -16.94 -16.83 -22.08
N ASN A 213 -18.11 -16.65 -22.70
CA ASN A 213 -18.65 -17.60 -23.68
C ASN A 213 -17.89 -17.61 -25.02
N ILE A 214 -16.99 -16.65 -25.26
CA ILE A 214 -16.06 -16.70 -26.39
C ILE A 214 -14.85 -17.55 -25.95
N GLN A 215 -15.07 -18.87 -25.92
CA GLN A 215 -14.09 -19.96 -25.65
C GLN A 215 -12.74 -19.47 -25.13
N ALA A 216 -12.59 -19.35 -23.81
CA ALA A 216 -11.28 -19.43 -23.19
C ALA A 216 -10.81 -20.88 -23.30
N ASN A 217 -9.70 -21.16 -23.96
CA ASN A 217 -9.08 -22.47 -23.89
C ASN A 217 -8.90 -22.84 -22.43
N LYS A 218 -9.20 -24.08 -22.05
CA LYS A 218 -8.95 -24.61 -20.71
C LYS A 218 -7.54 -24.14 -20.27
N ASN A 219 -7.43 -23.40 -19.17
CA ASN A 219 -6.21 -22.82 -18.62
C ASN A 219 -5.59 -21.62 -19.39
N GLY A 220 -6.37 -20.86 -20.14
CA GLY A 220 -5.88 -19.74 -20.92
C GLY A 220 -6.25 -18.37 -20.37
N CYS A 221 -5.40 -17.38 -20.63
CA CYS A 221 -5.71 -15.98 -20.49
C CYS A 221 -6.03 -15.40 -21.88
N LYS A 222 -7.23 -14.84 -22.06
CA LYS A 222 -7.56 -14.08 -23.28
C LYS A 222 -7.31 -12.61 -23.06
N LYS A 223 -6.63 -11.98 -23.99
CA LYS A 223 -6.32 -10.55 -24.00
C LYS A 223 -7.13 -9.85 -25.08
N PHE A 224 -7.92 -8.88 -24.68
CA PHE A 224 -8.68 -7.99 -25.57
C PHE A 224 -8.09 -6.59 -25.46
N LYS A 225 -7.65 -6.04 -26.58
CA LYS A 225 -7.06 -4.69 -26.65
C LYS A 225 -8.06 -3.68 -27.19
N ASP A 226 -7.80 -2.43 -26.91
CA ASP A 226 -8.47 -1.28 -27.53
C ASP A 226 -9.99 -1.24 -27.33
N LEU A 227 -10.46 -1.62 -26.14
CA LEU A 227 -11.87 -1.63 -25.78
C LEU A 227 -12.28 -0.39 -25.02
N PHE A 228 -13.48 0.07 -25.23
CA PHE A 228 -14.14 1.01 -24.33
C PHE A 228 -14.99 0.27 -23.30
N ILE A 229 -14.83 0.64 -22.04
CA ILE A 229 -15.65 0.13 -20.94
C ILE A 229 -16.71 1.19 -20.63
N ASN A 230 -18.00 0.86 -20.83
CA ASN A 230 -19.09 1.82 -20.73
C ASN A 230 -18.79 3.12 -21.50
N ALA A 231 -18.89 4.27 -20.80
CA ALA A 231 -18.55 5.60 -21.29
C ALA A 231 -17.12 6.05 -20.94
N TRP A 232 -16.20 5.12 -20.71
CA TRP A 232 -14.82 5.52 -20.39
C TRP A 232 -14.16 6.17 -21.61
N GLU A 233 -13.49 7.29 -21.35
CA GLU A 233 -12.89 8.12 -22.39
C GLU A 233 -11.67 7.47 -23.09
N ARG A 234 -11.02 6.51 -22.42
CA ARG A 234 -9.80 5.88 -22.92
C ARG A 234 -10.02 4.41 -23.23
N LYS A 235 -9.39 3.93 -24.30
CA LYS A 235 -9.33 2.51 -24.62
C LYS A 235 -8.62 1.73 -23.53
N GLN A 236 -9.10 0.52 -23.26
CA GLN A 236 -8.60 -0.37 -22.20
C GLN A 236 -8.14 -1.69 -22.81
N THR A 237 -7.26 -2.37 -22.10
CA THR A 237 -6.96 -3.79 -22.33
C THR A 237 -7.61 -4.61 -21.22
N ILE A 238 -8.40 -5.60 -21.61
CA ILE A 238 -9.05 -6.52 -20.68
C ILE A 238 -8.39 -7.89 -20.80
N PHE A 239 -8.06 -8.49 -19.66
CA PHE A 239 -7.63 -9.87 -19.56
C PHE A 239 -8.74 -10.68 -18.91
N ILE A 240 -9.18 -11.75 -19.58
CA ILE A 240 -10.09 -12.73 -19.03
C ILE A 240 -9.29 -13.98 -18.69
N ILE A 241 -9.25 -14.32 -17.41
CA ILE A 241 -8.54 -15.50 -16.89
C ILE A 241 -9.60 -16.53 -16.57
N SER A 242 -9.58 -17.68 -17.26
CA SER A 242 -10.43 -18.84 -16.90
C SER A 242 -9.90 -19.47 -15.60
N LYS A 243 -10.82 -19.86 -14.73
CA LYS A 243 -10.50 -20.69 -13.55
C LYS A 243 -10.27 -22.14 -13.95
#